data_6ca5594e980ecd1b63f2e475da41bb04
#
_entry.id   6ca5594e980ecd1b63f2e475da41bb04
#
_cell.length_a   1.000
_cell.length_b   1.000
_cell.length_c   1.000
_cell.angle_alpha   90.00
_cell.angle_beta   90.00
_cell.angle_gamma   90.00
#
_symmetry.space_group_name_H-M   'P 1'
#
loop_
_entity.id
_entity.type
_entity.pdbx_description
1 polymer ?
#
loop_
_entity_poly.entity_id
_entity_poly.type
_entity_poly.pdbx_seq_one_letter_code
_entity_poly.pdbx_strand_id
1 'polypeptide(L)'
;MSLADHKVVFFDILVKSALPVTLQLIAGAFVGACLIGLIGGIIRGLKVPVLSQILGVYVQICRGVPDMLVLLFLYAVMTRGSTYSIAVLGISLIQGAYIMEIIKGGILSVDKGQWEAAKTLSLPIHTTLFRIVIPQVMLVALPALIGQLVLLIKGTSVASTIGCMEMTKRAMIAMSGFSNALVVYGYVLIIFFIMCHALTVLGKKLEKYVVERIIGDRYERE
;
A
#
# COMPACT_ATOMS: atom_id res chain seq x y z
N MET A 1 -34.05 10.51 -9.45
CA MET A 1 -33.66 9.11 -9.32
C MET A 1 -34.71 8.39 -8.48
N SER A 2 -35.34 7.33 -9.01
CA SER A 2 -36.37 6.58 -8.28
C SER A 2 -35.74 5.70 -7.18
N LEU A 3 -36.55 5.18 -6.25
CA LEU A 3 -36.06 4.26 -5.21
C LEU A 3 -35.46 2.98 -5.81
N ALA A 4 -35.97 2.56 -6.97
CA ALA A 4 -35.45 1.42 -7.72
C ALA A 4 -34.05 1.73 -8.29
N ASP A 5 -33.82 2.93 -8.82
CA ASP A 5 -32.53 3.37 -9.37
C ASP A 5 -31.47 3.40 -8.26
N HIS A 6 -31.81 3.87 -7.04
CA HIS A 6 -30.91 3.88 -5.88
C HIS A 6 -30.46 2.44 -5.53
N LYS A 7 -31.38 1.46 -5.52
CA LYS A 7 -31.03 0.07 -5.27
C LYS A 7 -30.12 -0.51 -6.34
N VAL A 8 -30.41 -0.26 -7.62
CA VAL A 8 -29.58 -0.76 -8.74
C VAL A 8 -28.19 -0.16 -8.68
N VAL A 9 -28.05 1.15 -8.51
CA VAL A 9 -26.72 1.80 -8.46
C VAL A 9 -25.94 1.33 -7.25
N PHE A 10 -26.52 1.37 -6.05
CA PHE A 10 -25.79 1.04 -4.83
C PHE A 10 -25.49 -0.45 -4.72
N PHE A 11 -26.51 -1.32 -4.80
CA PHE A 11 -26.32 -2.74 -4.55
C PHE A 11 -25.78 -3.48 -5.76
N ASP A 12 -26.36 -3.33 -6.95
CA ASP A 12 -25.98 -4.19 -8.07
C ASP A 12 -24.71 -3.71 -8.77
N ILE A 13 -24.54 -2.38 -8.96
CA ILE A 13 -23.37 -1.84 -9.63
C ILE A 13 -22.19 -1.70 -8.66
N LEU A 14 -22.37 -0.97 -7.55
CA LEU A 14 -21.25 -0.64 -6.66
C LEU A 14 -20.90 -1.79 -5.73
N VAL A 15 -21.85 -2.37 -4.99
CA VAL A 15 -21.54 -3.39 -3.99
C VAL A 15 -21.29 -4.75 -4.61
N LYS A 16 -22.15 -5.27 -5.48
CA LYS A 16 -22.01 -6.62 -6.04
C LYS A 16 -20.97 -6.70 -7.16
N SER A 17 -20.86 -5.66 -8.01
CA SER A 17 -20.03 -5.72 -9.21
C SER A 17 -18.68 -4.99 -9.04
N ALA A 18 -18.65 -3.78 -8.48
CA ALA A 18 -17.44 -2.96 -8.40
C ALA A 18 -16.58 -3.27 -7.17
N LEU A 19 -17.21 -3.39 -5.99
CA LEU A 19 -16.49 -3.60 -4.74
C LEU A 19 -15.59 -4.84 -4.74
N PRO A 20 -16.01 -6.03 -5.24
CA PRO A 20 -15.12 -7.19 -5.31
C PRO A 20 -13.87 -6.95 -6.16
N VAL A 21 -14.01 -6.29 -7.31
CA VAL A 21 -12.88 -5.95 -8.19
C VAL A 21 -11.93 -4.97 -7.49
N THR A 22 -12.48 -3.97 -6.79
CA THR A 22 -11.69 -3.01 -6.03
C THR A 22 -10.93 -3.68 -4.89
N LEU A 23 -11.57 -4.60 -4.14
CA LEU A 23 -10.92 -5.34 -3.06
C LEU A 23 -9.82 -6.27 -3.58
N GLN A 24 -10.03 -6.96 -4.70
CA GLN A 24 -9.01 -7.77 -5.36
C GLN A 24 -7.84 -6.91 -5.83
N LEU A 25 -8.11 -5.73 -6.40
CA LEU A 25 -7.09 -4.78 -6.83
C LEU A 25 -6.25 -4.30 -5.63
N ILE A 26 -6.91 -3.94 -4.52
CA ILE A 26 -6.24 -3.55 -3.27
C ILE A 26 -5.35 -4.69 -2.77
N ALA A 27 -5.88 -5.91 -2.69
CA ALA A 27 -5.13 -7.07 -2.19
C ALA A 27 -3.91 -7.40 -3.08
N GLY A 28 -4.09 -7.44 -4.39
CA GLY A 28 -3.00 -7.71 -5.34
C GLY A 28 -1.93 -6.63 -5.30
N ALA A 29 -2.34 -5.36 -5.34
CA ALA A 29 -1.41 -4.23 -5.27
C ALA A 29 -0.69 -4.15 -3.92
N PHE A 30 -1.37 -4.46 -2.81
CA PHE A 30 -0.77 -4.50 -1.48
C PHE A 30 0.33 -5.57 -1.37
N VAL A 31 0.06 -6.80 -1.82
CA VAL A 31 1.07 -7.87 -1.82
C VAL A 31 2.28 -7.47 -2.64
N GLY A 32 2.08 -6.98 -3.87
CA GLY A 32 3.17 -6.51 -4.72
C GLY A 32 3.96 -5.35 -4.11
N ALA A 33 3.27 -4.36 -3.55
CA ALA A 33 3.89 -3.21 -2.90
C ALA A 33 4.69 -3.61 -1.66
N CYS A 34 4.18 -4.54 -0.84
CA CYS A 34 4.91 -5.06 0.31
C CYS A 34 6.17 -5.82 -0.11
N LEU A 35 6.11 -6.68 -1.12
CA LEU A 35 7.28 -7.41 -1.60
C LEU A 35 8.37 -6.46 -2.10
N ILE A 36 8.00 -5.51 -2.98
CA ILE A 36 8.93 -4.50 -3.51
C ILE A 36 9.48 -3.63 -2.38
N GLY A 37 8.62 -3.14 -1.52
CA GLY A 37 8.96 -2.21 -0.46
C GLY A 37 9.83 -2.83 0.63
N LEU A 38 9.51 -4.05 1.09
CA LEU A 38 10.29 -4.75 2.11
C LEU A 38 11.67 -5.11 1.59
N ILE A 39 11.74 -5.78 0.43
CA ILE A 39 13.02 -6.20 -0.16
C ILE A 39 13.89 -4.98 -0.45
N GLY A 40 13.36 -4.00 -1.18
CA GLY A 40 14.12 -2.81 -1.54
C GLY A 40 14.46 -1.93 -0.35
N GLY A 41 13.57 -1.84 0.64
CA GLY A 41 13.82 -1.09 1.88
C GLY A 41 14.94 -1.67 2.72
N ILE A 42 15.02 -3.00 2.82
CA ILE A 42 16.12 -3.71 3.48
C ILE A 42 17.43 -3.43 2.73
N ILE A 43 17.46 -3.62 1.41
CA ILE A 43 18.66 -3.38 0.58
C ILE A 43 19.17 -1.94 0.76
N ARG A 44 18.27 -0.96 0.74
CA ARG A 44 18.61 0.45 0.90
C ARG A 44 18.98 0.81 2.34
N GLY A 45 18.34 0.21 3.33
CA GLY A 45 18.66 0.40 4.74
C GLY A 45 20.04 -0.14 5.10
N LEU A 46 20.40 -1.29 4.54
CA LEU A 46 21.74 -1.90 4.66
C LEU A 46 22.80 -1.21 3.77
N LYS A 47 22.40 -0.23 2.95
CA LYS A 47 23.30 0.51 2.04
C LYS A 47 24.10 -0.40 1.10
N VAL A 48 23.48 -1.46 0.56
CA VAL A 48 24.12 -2.36 -0.38
C VAL A 48 24.63 -1.57 -1.59
N PRO A 49 25.96 -1.61 -1.89
CA PRO A 49 26.55 -0.81 -2.96
C PRO A 49 25.83 -1.02 -4.30
N VAL A 50 25.81 0.00 -5.14
CA VAL A 50 25.18 0.02 -6.48
C VAL A 50 23.65 -0.18 -6.41
N LEU A 51 23.17 -1.29 -5.83
CA LEU A 51 21.76 -1.64 -5.78
C LEU A 51 20.93 -0.61 -5.00
N SER A 52 21.48 -0.11 -3.88
CA SER A 52 20.83 0.97 -3.11
C SER A 52 20.68 2.26 -3.91
N GLN A 53 21.63 2.56 -4.81
CA GLN A 53 21.59 3.74 -5.68
C GLN A 53 20.53 3.57 -6.77
N ILE A 54 20.52 2.41 -7.46
CA ILE A 54 19.52 2.10 -8.49
C ILE A 54 18.10 2.18 -7.91
N LEU A 55 17.87 1.53 -6.77
CA LEU A 55 16.59 1.61 -6.07
C LEU A 55 16.28 3.03 -5.57
N GLY A 56 17.31 3.83 -5.29
CA GLY A 56 17.18 5.24 -4.97
C GLY A 56 16.58 6.05 -6.11
N VAL A 57 17.08 5.86 -7.32
CA VAL A 57 16.56 6.50 -8.54
C VAL A 57 15.12 6.06 -8.81
N TYR A 58 14.82 4.76 -8.71
CA TYR A 58 13.46 4.24 -8.84
C TYR A 58 12.49 4.94 -7.87
N VAL A 59 12.85 5.04 -6.60
CA VAL A 59 12.02 5.72 -5.59
C VAL A 59 11.82 7.20 -5.92
N GLN A 60 12.86 7.90 -6.36
CA GLN A 60 12.74 9.30 -6.75
C GLN A 60 11.78 9.49 -7.93
N ILE A 61 11.84 8.61 -8.92
CA ILE A 61 10.92 8.65 -10.07
C ILE A 61 9.49 8.38 -9.60
N CYS A 62 9.22 7.28 -8.87
CA CYS A 62 7.88 6.92 -8.44
C CYS A 62 7.24 7.94 -7.49
N ARG A 63 8.03 8.67 -6.69
CA ARG A 63 7.54 9.69 -5.76
C ARG A 63 7.53 11.10 -6.33
N GLY A 64 8.25 11.33 -7.41
CA GLY A 64 8.35 12.63 -8.07
C GLY A 64 7.38 12.81 -9.23
N VAL A 65 6.82 11.72 -9.76
CA VAL A 65 5.87 11.74 -10.87
C VAL A 65 4.46 11.45 -10.34
N PRO A 66 3.41 12.15 -10.81
CA PRO A 66 2.04 11.84 -10.43
C PRO A 66 1.66 10.39 -10.73
N ASP A 67 1.04 9.70 -9.77
CA ASP A 67 0.67 8.28 -9.85
C ASP A 67 -0.10 7.94 -11.14
N MET A 68 -1.01 8.84 -11.55
CA MET A 68 -1.80 8.69 -12.77
C MET A 68 -0.91 8.62 -14.03
N LEU A 69 0.14 9.46 -14.12
CA LEU A 69 1.03 9.47 -15.26
C LEU A 69 1.90 8.22 -15.33
N VAL A 70 2.35 7.71 -14.17
CA VAL A 70 3.08 6.43 -14.11
C VAL A 70 2.19 5.30 -14.63
N LEU A 71 0.92 5.27 -14.21
CA LEU A 71 -0.02 4.22 -14.62
C LEU A 71 -0.36 4.31 -16.12
N LEU A 72 -0.61 5.51 -16.63
CA LEU A 72 -0.86 5.73 -18.07
C LEU A 72 0.36 5.35 -18.92
N PHE A 73 1.56 5.68 -18.48
CA PHE A 73 2.80 5.29 -19.16
C PHE A 73 2.95 3.76 -19.21
N LEU A 74 2.75 3.08 -18.08
CA LEU A 74 2.78 1.61 -18.04
C LEU A 74 1.74 1.00 -18.97
N TYR A 75 0.53 1.55 -18.98
CA TYR A 75 -0.53 1.09 -19.88
C TYR A 75 -0.18 1.30 -21.38
N ALA A 76 0.47 2.39 -21.70
CA ALA A 76 0.90 2.68 -23.09
C ALA A 76 2.04 1.76 -23.55
N VAL A 77 2.96 1.38 -22.67
CA VAL A 77 4.12 0.53 -22.99
C VAL A 77 3.76 -0.96 -22.95
N MET A 78 2.88 -1.36 -22.03
CA MET A 78 2.47 -2.76 -21.89
C MET A 78 1.40 -3.14 -22.92
N THR A 79 1.84 -3.70 -24.04
CA THR A 79 0.94 -4.15 -25.13
C THR A 79 0.20 -5.45 -24.81
N ARG A 80 0.59 -6.17 -23.75
CA ARG A 80 -0.02 -7.44 -23.30
C ARG A 80 -0.47 -7.35 -21.85
N GLY A 81 -1.62 -7.95 -21.55
CA GLY A 81 -2.21 -7.96 -20.23
C GLY A 81 -3.56 -7.26 -20.15
N SER A 82 -4.33 -7.59 -19.12
CA SER A 82 -5.60 -6.91 -18.84
C SER A 82 -5.34 -5.58 -18.15
N THR A 83 -6.28 -4.64 -18.26
CA THR A 83 -6.22 -3.35 -17.52
C THR A 83 -6.10 -3.59 -16.00
N TYR A 84 -6.69 -4.68 -15.51
CA TYR A 84 -6.58 -5.10 -14.12
C TYR A 84 -5.13 -5.48 -13.74
N SER A 85 -4.46 -6.32 -14.52
CA SER A 85 -3.07 -6.74 -14.23
C SER A 85 -2.09 -5.56 -14.33
N ILE A 86 -2.30 -4.67 -15.29
CA ILE A 86 -1.49 -3.43 -15.42
C ILE A 86 -1.74 -2.51 -14.22
N ALA A 87 -2.99 -2.38 -13.76
CA ALA A 87 -3.32 -1.61 -12.57
C ALA A 87 -2.66 -2.18 -11.30
N VAL A 88 -2.74 -3.50 -11.09
CA VAL A 88 -2.06 -4.17 -9.96
C VAL A 88 -0.57 -3.89 -9.98
N LEU A 89 0.10 -4.10 -11.14
CA LEU A 89 1.52 -3.88 -11.28
C LEU A 89 1.90 -2.40 -11.03
N GLY A 90 1.20 -1.47 -11.68
CA GLY A 90 1.50 -0.04 -11.58
C GLY A 90 1.33 0.49 -10.15
N ILE A 91 0.23 0.14 -9.49
CA ILE A 91 0.00 0.54 -8.10
C ILE A 91 1.01 -0.14 -7.17
N SER A 92 1.37 -1.42 -7.42
CA SER A 92 2.42 -2.11 -6.66
C SER A 92 3.77 -1.39 -6.76
N LEU A 93 4.16 -0.97 -7.95
CA LEU A 93 5.41 -0.22 -8.16
C LEU A 93 5.37 1.12 -7.44
N ILE A 94 4.32 1.90 -7.61
CA ILE A 94 4.20 3.22 -6.98
C ILE A 94 4.23 3.09 -5.46
N GLN A 95 3.34 2.28 -4.89
CA GLN A 95 3.19 2.13 -3.44
C GLN A 95 4.39 1.40 -2.82
N GLY A 96 5.02 0.47 -3.56
CA GLY A 96 6.26 -0.19 -3.17
C GLY A 96 7.41 0.78 -2.95
N ALA A 97 7.51 1.84 -3.74
CA ALA A 97 8.51 2.89 -3.56
C ALA A 97 8.32 3.66 -2.23
N TYR A 98 7.08 3.93 -1.83
CA TYR A 98 6.77 4.55 -0.55
C TYR A 98 7.07 3.63 0.63
N ILE A 99 6.65 2.36 0.55
CA ILE A 99 6.95 1.35 1.59
C ILE A 99 8.46 1.16 1.71
N MET A 100 9.20 1.17 0.60
CA MET A 100 10.66 1.08 0.59
C MET A 100 11.34 2.19 1.42
N GLU A 101 10.86 3.43 1.31
CA GLU A 101 11.39 4.54 2.13
C GLU A 101 11.01 4.39 3.61
N ILE A 102 9.80 3.92 3.92
CA ILE A 102 9.37 3.68 5.29
C ILE A 102 10.27 2.63 5.95
N ILE A 103 10.50 1.50 5.30
CA ILE A 103 11.35 0.41 5.82
C ILE A 103 12.81 0.85 5.94
N LYS A 104 13.35 1.53 4.91
CA LYS A 104 14.70 2.11 4.99
C LYS A 104 14.82 3.07 6.17
N GLY A 105 13.87 3.98 6.34
CA GLY A 105 13.85 4.92 7.47
C GLY A 105 13.84 4.21 8.81
N GLY A 106 13.01 3.18 8.95
CA GLY A 106 12.96 2.33 10.14
C GLY A 106 14.30 1.63 10.43
N ILE A 107 14.98 1.08 9.42
CA ILE A 107 16.30 0.44 9.61
C ILE A 107 17.35 1.46 10.04
N LEU A 108 17.33 2.65 9.47
CA LEU A 108 18.27 3.72 9.81
C LEU A 108 18.02 4.36 11.19
N SER A 109 16.82 4.19 11.76
CA SER A 109 16.48 4.66 13.11
C SER A 109 16.95 3.74 14.23
N VAL A 110 17.34 2.50 13.92
CA VAL A 110 17.88 1.55 14.91
C VAL A 110 19.23 2.04 15.42
N ASP A 111 19.39 2.06 16.75
CA ASP A 111 20.58 2.53 17.40
C ASP A 111 21.85 1.81 16.90
N LYS A 112 22.92 2.58 16.70
CA LYS A 112 24.19 2.05 16.19
C LYS A 112 24.80 1.01 17.13
N GLY A 113 24.61 1.18 18.44
CA GLY A 113 25.09 0.23 19.44
C GLY A 113 24.51 -1.17 19.26
N GLN A 114 23.27 -1.30 18.75
CA GLN A 114 22.68 -2.60 18.42
C GLN A 114 23.45 -3.32 17.30
N TRP A 115 23.89 -2.57 16.31
CA TRP A 115 24.69 -3.09 15.19
C TRP A 115 26.11 -3.44 15.64
N GLU A 116 26.73 -2.61 16.48
CA GLU A 116 28.06 -2.80 17.02
C GLU A 116 28.09 -4.01 17.99
N ALA A 117 27.12 -4.13 18.87
CA ALA A 117 26.98 -5.29 19.76
C ALA A 117 26.81 -6.60 18.97
N ALA A 118 25.94 -6.60 17.96
CA ALA A 118 25.77 -7.77 17.08
C ALA A 118 27.08 -8.18 16.39
N LYS A 119 27.84 -7.18 15.93
CA LYS A 119 29.16 -7.42 15.30
C LYS A 119 30.18 -7.96 16.27
N THR A 120 30.24 -7.43 17.51
CA THR A 120 31.14 -7.89 18.58
C THR A 120 30.84 -9.35 18.96
N LEU A 121 29.55 -9.72 18.96
CA LEU A 121 29.12 -11.10 19.18
C LEU A 121 29.27 -12.01 17.96
N SER A 122 29.88 -11.50 16.86
CA SER A 122 30.06 -12.21 15.59
C SER A 122 28.75 -12.81 15.04
N LEU A 123 27.60 -12.15 15.27
CA LEU A 123 26.32 -12.61 14.78
C LEU A 123 26.25 -12.47 13.24
N PRO A 124 25.75 -13.48 12.52
CA PRO A 124 25.55 -13.36 11.09
C PRO A 124 24.47 -12.32 10.75
N ILE A 125 24.64 -11.63 9.63
CA ILE A 125 23.78 -10.51 9.24
C ILE A 125 22.29 -10.85 9.21
N HIS A 126 21.91 -12.05 8.80
CA HIS A 126 20.51 -12.47 8.80
C HIS A 126 19.95 -12.57 10.22
N THR A 127 20.71 -13.09 11.20
CA THR A 127 20.31 -13.16 12.60
C THR A 127 20.15 -11.75 13.17
N THR A 128 21.12 -10.86 12.93
CA THR A 128 21.06 -9.45 13.34
C THR A 128 19.83 -8.78 12.76
N LEU A 129 19.59 -8.96 11.45
CA LEU A 129 18.47 -8.33 10.77
C LEU A 129 17.11 -8.82 11.33
N PHE A 130 16.88 -10.14 11.33
CA PHE A 130 15.55 -10.68 11.65
C PHE A 130 15.26 -10.78 13.16
N ARG A 131 16.27 -10.94 14.01
CA ARG A 131 16.05 -11.08 15.47
C ARG A 131 16.25 -9.79 16.26
N ILE A 132 17.00 -8.82 15.73
CA ILE A 132 17.32 -7.58 16.46
C ILE A 132 16.70 -6.37 15.76
N VAL A 133 17.01 -6.19 14.47
CA VAL A 133 16.66 -4.96 13.74
C VAL A 133 15.20 -4.93 13.34
N ILE A 134 14.69 -5.94 12.64
CA ILE A 134 13.31 -5.96 12.12
C ILE A 134 12.25 -5.77 13.22
N PRO A 135 12.31 -6.42 14.41
CA PRO A 135 11.35 -6.17 15.46
C PRO A 135 11.32 -4.70 15.92
N GLN A 136 12.47 -4.04 16.00
CA GLN A 136 12.56 -2.62 16.34
C GLN A 136 12.04 -1.73 15.21
N VAL A 137 12.38 -2.05 13.96
CA VAL A 137 11.85 -1.38 12.76
C VAL A 137 10.33 -1.42 12.73
N MET A 138 9.72 -2.57 13.05
CA MET A 138 8.26 -2.72 13.04
C MET A 138 7.57 -1.77 14.02
N LEU A 139 8.13 -1.50 15.18
CA LEU A 139 7.57 -0.53 16.14
C LEU A 139 7.47 0.88 15.54
N VAL A 140 8.47 1.29 14.75
CA VAL A 140 8.55 2.63 14.17
C VAL A 140 7.81 2.69 12.81
N ALA A 141 7.94 1.63 12.01
CA ALA A 141 7.41 1.61 10.64
C ALA A 141 5.91 1.29 10.58
N LEU A 142 5.37 0.52 11.52
CA LEU A 142 3.99 0.03 11.46
C LEU A 142 2.94 1.15 11.33
N PRO A 143 2.98 2.26 12.10
CA PRO A 143 2.04 3.35 11.95
C PRO A 143 2.08 3.97 10.54
N ALA A 144 3.29 4.16 10.00
CA ALA A 144 3.49 4.70 8.66
C ALA A 144 3.02 3.72 7.56
N LEU A 145 3.22 2.40 7.74
CA LEU A 145 2.73 1.37 6.83
C LEU A 145 1.20 1.31 6.81
N ILE A 146 0.54 1.46 7.96
CA ILE A 146 -0.92 1.54 8.03
C ILE A 146 -1.43 2.77 7.25
N GLY A 147 -0.80 3.94 7.45
CA GLY A 147 -1.11 5.15 6.69
C GLY A 147 -0.93 4.96 5.19
N GLN A 148 0.17 4.30 4.79
CA GLN A 148 0.46 4.01 3.38
C GLN A 148 -0.57 3.05 2.76
N LEU A 149 -1.07 2.09 3.52
CA LEU A 149 -2.12 1.18 3.08
C LEU A 149 -3.45 1.91 2.84
N VAL A 150 -3.79 2.90 3.69
CA VAL A 150 -4.96 3.78 3.45
C VAL A 150 -4.78 4.59 2.16
N LEU A 151 -3.56 5.09 1.88
CA LEU A 151 -3.26 5.78 0.62
C LEU A 151 -3.36 4.83 -0.59
N LEU A 152 -2.93 3.58 -0.46
CA LEU A 152 -3.08 2.56 -1.50
C LEU A 152 -4.56 2.34 -1.83
N ILE A 153 -5.45 2.18 -0.83
CA ILE A 153 -6.89 2.05 -1.06
C ILE A 153 -7.43 3.21 -1.90
N LYS A 154 -7.10 4.45 -1.53
CA LYS A 154 -7.52 5.63 -2.30
C LYS A 154 -6.90 5.66 -3.69
N GLY A 155 -5.64 5.25 -3.82
CA GLY A 155 -4.89 5.20 -5.07
C GLY A 155 -5.47 4.22 -6.08
N THR A 156 -6.25 3.20 -5.67
CA THR A 156 -6.89 2.29 -6.63
C THR A 156 -7.86 2.98 -7.58
N SER A 157 -8.44 4.10 -7.20
CA SER A 157 -9.32 4.91 -8.06
C SER A 157 -8.63 5.42 -9.32
N VAL A 158 -7.30 5.59 -9.29
CA VAL A 158 -6.50 6.01 -10.47
C VAL A 158 -6.55 4.95 -11.57
N ALA A 159 -6.80 3.68 -11.26
CA ALA A 159 -6.92 2.60 -12.23
C ALA A 159 -8.12 2.79 -13.19
N SER A 160 -9.10 3.61 -12.82
CA SER A 160 -10.21 4.01 -13.70
C SER A 160 -9.73 4.67 -14.99
N THR A 161 -8.60 5.38 -14.95
CA THR A 161 -8.04 6.13 -16.10
C THR A 161 -7.58 5.23 -17.23
N ILE A 162 -7.13 4.01 -16.91
CA ILE A 162 -6.73 3.00 -17.90
C ILE A 162 -7.87 2.02 -18.24
N GLY A 163 -9.10 2.30 -17.76
CA GLY A 163 -10.28 1.48 -18.05
C GLY A 163 -10.44 0.26 -17.15
N CYS A 164 -9.73 0.14 -16.01
CA CYS A 164 -9.96 -0.92 -15.02
C CYS A 164 -11.35 -0.75 -14.40
N MET A 165 -12.16 -1.82 -14.37
CA MET A 165 -13.56 -1.82 -13.94
C MET A 165 -13.72 -1.85 -12.41
N GLU A 166 -12.90 -1.07 -11.71
CA GLU A 166 -13.00 -0.85 -10.27
C GLU A 166 -14.16 0.14 -9.92
N MET A 167 -14.30 0.49 -8.66
CA MET A 167 -15.43 1.28 -8.12
C MET A 167 -15.64 2.61 -8.86
N THR A 168 -14.58 3.38 -9.10
CA THR A 168 -14.66 4.71 -9.74
C THR A 168 -15.08 4.57 -11.21
N LYS A 169 -14.51 3.60 -11.94
CA LYS A 169 -14.88 3.36 -13.33
C LYS A 169 -16.33 2.92 -13.49
N ARG A 170 -16.80 2.03 -12.62
CA ARG A 170 -18.21 1.60 -12.61
C ARG A 170 -19.16 2.73 -12.28
N ALA A 171 -18.77 3.61 -11.34
CA ALA A 171 -19.54 4.82 -11.04
C ALA A 171 -19.61 5.77 -12.23
N MET A 172 -18.49 6.00 -12.96
CA MET A 172 -18.47 6.82 -14.18
C MET A 172 -19.42 6.28 -15.26
N ILE A 173 -19.46 4.95 -15.44
CA ILE A 173 -20.36 4.31 -16.40
C ILE A 173 -21.82 4.44 -15.93
N ALA A 174 -22.10 4.21 -14.64
CA ALA A 174 -23.44 4.34 -14.08
C ALA A 174 -24.02 5.74 -14.27
N MET A 175 -23.20 6.79 -14.20
CA MET A 175 -23.64 8.17 -14.42
C MET A 175 -24.20 8.43 -15.84
N SER A 176 -23.75 7.67 -16.85
CA SER A 176 -24.31 7.82 -18.20
C SER A 176 -25.76 7.35 -18.32
N GLY A 177 -26.21 6.50 -17.40
CA GLY A 177 -27.60 6.00 -17.36
C GLY A 177 -28.48 6.62 -16.25
N PHE A 178 -27.87 7.29 -15.27
CA PHE A 178 -28.58 7.85 -14.10
C PHE A 178 -28.25 9.34 -13.94
N SER A 179 -29.25 10.20 -13.99
CA SER A 179 -29.13 11.66 -14.14
C SER A 179 -28.49 12.39 -12.94
N ASN A 180 -28.18 11.71 -11.81
CA ASN A 180 -27.70 12.37 -10.59
C ASN A 180 -26.27 11.93 -10.20
N ALA A 181 -25.29 12.63 -10.75
CA ALA A 181 -23.87 12.41 -10.46
C ALA A 181 -23.53 12.53 -8.96
N LEU A 182 -24.15 13.49 -8.25
CA LEU A 182 -23.91 13.73 -6.83
C LEU A 182 -24.25 12.50 -5.98
N VAL A 183 -25.36 11.83 -6.29
CA VAL A 183 -25.78 10.63 -5.56
C VAL A 183 -24.84 9.45 -5.85
N VAL A 184 -24.48 9.22 -7.12
CA VAL A 184 -23.62 8.10 -7.50
C VAL A 184 -22.24 8.25 -6.86
N TYR A 185 -21.60 9.42 -6.97
CA TYR A 185 -20.32 9.66 -6.31
C TYR A 185 -20.42 9.74 -4.79
N GLY A 186 -21.57 10.20 -4.24
CA GLY A 186 -21.82 10.15 -2.81
C GLY A 186 -21.72 8.72 -2.25
N TYR A 187 -22.28 7.74 -2.95
CA TYR A 187 -22.16 6.32 -2.57
C TYR A 187 -20.70 5.83 -2.65
N VAL A 188 -19.97 6.20 -3.71
CA VAL A 188 -18.56 5.85 -3.84
C VAL A 188 -17.74 6.43 -2.68
N LEU A 189 -17.96 7.71 -2.33
CA LEU A 189 -17.30 8.37 -1.21
C LEU A 189 -17.57 7.65 0.12
N ILE A 190 -18.83 7.28 0.38
CA ILE A 190 -19.22 6.55 1.60
C ILE A 190 -18.51 5.19 1.66
N ILE A 191 -18.48 4.44 0.56
CA ILE A 191 -17.83 3.11 0.54
C ILE A 191 -16.32 3.25 0.78
N PHE A 192 -15.64 4.16 0.07
CA PHE A 192 -14.20 4.40 0.31
C PHE A 192 -13.92 4.90 1.73
N PHE A 193 -14.78 5.77 2.27
CA PHE A 193 -14.65 6.23 3.65
C PHE A 193 -14.75 5.08 4.65
N ILE A 194 -15.74 4.20 4.50
CA ILE A 194 -15.91 3.02 5.37
C ILE A 194 -14.69 2.11 5.26
N MET A 195 -14.20 1.82 4.06
CA MET A 195 -13.02 0.98 3.85
C MET A 195 -11.77 1.56 4.51
N CYS A 196 -11.50 2.85 4.28
CA CYS A 196 -10.35 3.54 4.87
C CYS A 196 -10.46 3.65 6.39
N HIS A 197 -11.66 3.96 6.92
CA HIS A 197 -11.89 4.06 8.35
C HIS A 197 -11.74 2.71 9.04
N ALA A 198 -12.35 1.65 8.49
CA ALA A 198 -12.22 0.29 9.02
C ALA A 198 -10.75 -0.15 9.09
N LEU A 199 -9.97 0.09 8.00
CA LEU A 199 -8.55 -0.20 8.00
C LEU A 199 -7.77 0.59 9.03
N THR A 200 -8.07 1.88 9.20
CA THR A 200 -7.43 2.73 10.21
C THR A 200 -7.68 2.22 11.62
N VAL A 201 -8.92 1.83 11.93
CA VAL A 201 -9.28 1.27 13.25
C VAL A 201 -8.60 -0.07 13.50
N LEU A 202 -8.62 -0.97 12.50
CA LEU A 202 -7.94 -2.26 12.58
C LEU A 202 -6.42 -2.10 12.71
N GLY A 203 -5.85 -1.16 11.94
CA GLY A 203 -4.43 -0.84 11.98
C GLY A 203 -3.98 -0.35 13.35
N LYS A 204 -4.73 0.58 13.98
CA LYS A 204 -4.44 1.04 15.35
C LYS A 204 -4.51 -0.08 16.39
N LYS A 205 -5.45 -1.02 16.25
CA LYS A 205 -5.52 -2.19 17.13
C LYS A 205 -4.30 -3.11 16.96
N LEU A 206 -3.89 -3.33 15.70
CA LEU A 206 -2.70 -4.13 15.38
C LEU A 206 -1.43 -3.46 15.93
N GLU A 207 -1.29 -2.14 15.75
CA GLU A 207 -0.18 -1.36 16.29
C GLU A 207 -0.08 -1.54 17.81
N LYS A 208 -1.19 -1.32 18.52
CA LYS A 208 -1.24 -1.50 19.98
C LYS A 208 -0.82 -2.93 20.38
N TYR A 209 -1.37 -3.95 19.75
CA TYR A 209 -1.03 -5.35 20.00
C TYR A 209 0.45 -5.66 19.77
N VAL A 210 1.03 -5.16 18.66
CA VAL A 210 2.45 -5.39 18.33
C VAL A 210 3.37 -4.68 19.32
N VAL A 211 3.03 -3.44 19.70
CA VAL A 211 3.78 -2.67 20.69
C VAL A 211 3.76 -3.37 22.04
N GLU A 212 2.59 -3.78 22.53
CA GLU A 212 2.45 -4.48 23.82
C GLU A 212 3.22 -5.79 23.83
N ARG A 213 3.20 -6.57 22.74
CA ARG A 213 3.91 -7.84 22.66
C ARG A 213 5.43 -7.66 22.62
N ILE A 214 5.93 -6.72 21.81
CA ILE A 214 7.39 -6.50 21.67
C ILE A 214 7.97 -5.86 22.93
N ILE A 215 7.24 -4.96 23.59
CA ILE A 215 7.68 -4.29 24.81
C ILE A 215 7.49 -5.22 26.02
N GLY A 216 6.37 -5.93 26.13
CA GLY A 216 6.11 -6.90 27.19
C GLY A 216 7.16 -7.99 27.26
N ASP A 217 7.49 -8.63 26.13
CA ASP A 217 8.57 -9.63 26.03
C ASP A 217 9.96 -9.10 26.47
N ARG A 218 10.15 -7.78 26.48
CA ARG A 218 11.41 -7.16 26.91
C ARG A 218 11.48 -7.02 28.43
N TYR A 219 10.35 -6.68 29.09
CA TYR A 219 10.28 -6.56 30.54
C TYR A 219 10.25 -7.91 31.28
N GLU A 220 9.80 -8.98 30.64
CA GLU A 220 9.81 -10.32 31.22
C GLU A 220 11.20 -11.01 31.19
N ARG A 221 12.18 -10.42 30.50
CA ARG A 221 13.55 -10.97 30.39
C ARG A 221 14.60 -10.20 31.19
N GLU A 222 14.24 -9.12 31.84
CA GLU A 222 15.04 -8.37 32.81
C GLU A 222 14.67 -8.76 34.26
#